data_2c67719364d6efdc524ef6da7573511b
#
_entry.id   2c67719364d6efdc524ef6da7573511b
#
_cell.length_a   1.000
_cell.length_b   1.000
_cell.length_c   1.000
_cell.angle_alpha   90.00
_cell.angle_beta   90.00
_cell.angle_gamma   90.00
#
_symmetry.space_group_name_H-M   'P 1'
#
loop_
_entity.id
_entity.type
_entity.pdbx_description
1 polymer ?
#
loop_
_entity_poly.entity_id
_entity_poly.type
_entity_poly.pdbx_seq_one_letter_code
_entity_poly.pdbx_strand_id
1 'polypeptide(L)'
;MIVDIENKGEYLKVSTFSEEGDLIFVDVPVPEDQRFIWEKVRPGDRKADAEWKTWDGHPVKKVYTQKYDKYRMAQIIIEAPEELTKSLWEFQTTKKYFVDIEVEMTDEMGDSLDTENAKNKVISIGIATDRNKTIVLGLDPLTPEQQASI
;
A
#
# COMPACT_ATOMS: atom_id res chain seq x y z
N MET A 1 8.36 -5.84 4.61
CA MET A 1 7.52 -5.26 3.51
C MET A 1 6.80 -4.03 4.05
N ILE A 2 7.03 -2.86 3.45
CA ILE A 2 6.37 -1.61 3.86
C ILE A 2 4.88 -1.68 3.53
N VAL A 3 4.03 -1.37 4.50
CA VAL A 3 2.57 -1.35 4.39
C VAL A 3 2.08 0.07 4.12
N ASP A 4 2.60 1.03 4.91
CA ASP A 4 2.23 2.44 4.80
C ASP A 4 3.36 3.34 5.27
N ILE A 5 3.36 4.60 4.79
CA ILE A 5 4.33 5.64 5.16
C ILE A 5 3.56 6.91 5.49
N GLU A 6 3.64 7.34 6.74
CA GLU A 6 3.03 8.57 7.20
C GLU A 6 4.11 9.66 7.41
N ASN A 7 3.91 10.81 6.77
CA ASN A 7 4.79 11.96 6.94
C ASN A 7 4.45 12.73 8.22
N LYS A 8 5.40 12.83 9.15
CA LYS A 8 5.31 13.62 10.39
C LYS A 8 6.21 14.87 10.39
N GLY A 9 6.78 15.20 9.24
CA GLY A 9 7.65 16.37 9.04
C GLY A 9 9.10 16.10 9.45
N GLU A 10 9.38 15.86 10.70
CA GLU A 10 10.74 15.60 11.22
C GLU A 10 11.14 14.12 11.12
N TYR A 11 10.17 13.24 10.95
CA TYR A 11 10.37 11.82 10.73
C TYR A 11 9.27 11.23 9.85
N LEU A 12 9.54 10.08 9.27
CA LEU A 12 8.54 9.25 8.60
C LEU A 12 8.17 8.10 9.52
N LYS A 13 6.88 7.93 9.78
CA LYS A 13 6.38 6.75 10.47
C LYS A 13 6.05 5.68 9.45
N VAL A 14 6.85 4.63 9.43
CA VAL A 14 6.72 3.53 8.47
C VAL A 14 6.12 2.32 9.17
N SER A 15 5.04 1.79 8.62
CA SER A 15 4.44 0.56 9.12
C SER A 15 4.89 -0.65 8.30
N THR A 16 5.17 -1.73 8.99
CA THR A 16 5.55 -3.04 8.43
C THR A 16 5.04 -4.15 9.35
N PHE A 17 5.27 -5.40 8.97
CA PHE A 17 4.94 -6.55 9.82
C PHE A 17 6.20 -7.13 10.47
N SER A 18 6.07 -7.61 11.71
CA SER A 18 7.09 -8.43 12.38
C SER A 18 7.15 -9.85 11.78
N GLU A 19 8.13 -10.64 12.18
CA GLU A 19 8.21 -12.05 11.79
C GLU A 19 6.99 -12.87 12.26
N GLU A 20 6.40 -12.50 13.38
CA GLU A 20 5.19 -13.11 13.94
C GLU A 20 3.93 -12.67 13.18
N GLY A 21 4.01 -11.62 12.36
CA GLY A 21 2.91 -11.07 11.57
C GLY A 21 2.17 -9.92 12.26
N ASP A 22 2.71 -9.37 13.33
CA ASP A 22 2.15 -8.20 14.01
C ASP A 22 2.52 -6.92 13.27
N LEU A 23 1.60 -5.96 13.22
CA LEU A 23 1.87 -4.65 12.66
C LEU A 23 2.79 -3.87 13.60
N ILE A 24 3.96 -3.51 13.10
CA ILE A 24 4.95 -2.71 13.82
C ILE A 24 5.20 -1.38 13.11
N PHE A 25 5.72 -0.41 13.86
CA PHE A 25 6.04 0.91 13.35
C PHE A 25 7.52 1.22 13.57
N VAL A 26 8.12 1.82 12.55
CA VAL A 26 9.50 2.28 12.57
C VAL A 26 9.50 3.78 12.29
N ASP A 27 10.09 4.56 13.19
CA ASP A 27 10.26 5.99 12.99
C ASP A 27 11.61 6.25 12.31
N VAL A 28 11.57 6.73 11.07
CA VAL A 28 12.74 7.08 10.28
C VAL A 28 12.94 8.59 10.36
N PRO A 29 13.95 9.08 11.10
CA PRO A 29 14.20 10.52 11.23
C PRO A 29 14.61 11.13 9.90
N VAL A 30 14.15 12.36 9.64
CA VAL A 30 14.53 13.13 8.46
C VAL A 30 15.49 14.24 8.89
N PRO A 31 16.78 14.14 8.58
CA PRO A 31 17.76 15.19 8.84
C PRO A 31 17.34 16.54 8.22
N GLU A 32 17.72 17.64 8.85
CA GLU A 32 17.29 18.98 8.44
C GLU A 32 17.66 19.30 6.99
N ASP A 33 18.86 18.93 6.56
CA ASP A 33 19.37 19.09 5.21
C ASP A 33 18.66 18.22 4.16
N GLN A 34 17.91 17.22 4.61
CA GLN A 34 17.10 16.33 3.78
C GLN A 34 15.61 16.71 3.75
N ARG A 35 15.19 17.75 4.46
CA ARG A 35 13.80 18.22 4.52
C ARG A 35 13.45 19.08 3.30
N PHE A 36 13.44 18.47 2.12
CA PHE A 36 13.11 19.14 0.85
C PHE A 36 12.38 18.19 -0.10
N ILE A 37 11.77 18.78 -1.13
CA ILE A 37 11.27 18.08 -2.31
C ILE A 37 11.98 18.61 -3.57
N TRP A 38 11.92 17.83 -4.65
CA TRP A 38 12.41 18.25 -5.94
C TRP A 38 11.29 18.90 -6.74
N GLU A 39 11.47 20.14 -7.15
CA GLU A 39 10.55 20.82 -8.05
C GLU A 39 11.22 21.12 -9.39
N LYS A 40 10.44 20.98 -10.47
CA LYS A 40 10.89 21.42 -11.80
C LYS A 40 11.10 22.94 -11.79
N VAL A 41 12.22 23.37 -12.36
CA VAL A 41 12.52 24.79 -12.56
C VAL A 41 11.54 25.35 -13.58
N ARG A 42 10.84 26.43 -13.23
CA ARG A 42 9.84 27.07 -14.08
C ARG A 42 10.46 28.19 -14.93
N PRO A 43 9.84 28.55 -16.09
CA PRO A 43 10.20 29.75 -16.80
C PRO A 43 10.09 30.95 -15.86
N GLY A 44 11.21 31.70 -15.68
CA GLY A 44 11.29 32.82 -14.73
C GLY A 44 12.09 32.55 -13.45
N ASP A 45 12.35 31.28 -13.13
CA ASP A 45 13.29 30.94 -12.06
C ASP A 45 14.73 31.33 -12.48
N ARG A 46 15.58 31.62 -11.50
CA ARG A 46 16.99 31.94 -11.79
C ARG A 46 17.71 30.69 -12.30
N LYS A 47 18.52 30.83 -13.37
CA LYS A 47 19.32 29.69 -13.91
C LYS A 47 20.24 29.03 -12.86
N ALA A 48 20.65 29.81 -11.84
CA ALA A 48 21.45 29.31 -10.72
C ALA A 48 20.70 28.31 -9.81
N ASP A 49 19.37 28.31 -9.86
CA ASP A 49 18.55 27.38 -9.05
C ASP A 49 18.50 25.96 -9.67
N ALA A 50 19.01 25.79 -10.89
CA ALA A 50 19.00 24.54 -11.65
C ALA A 50 20.30 23.74 -11.49
N GLU A 51 20.74 23.51 -10.24
CA GLU A 51 21.95 22.70 -9.98
C GLU A 51 21.81 21.21 -10.32
N TRP A 52 20.57 20.75 -10.45
CA TRP A 52 20.23 19.34 -10.57
C TRP A 52 19.37 19.08 -11.79
N LYS A 53 19.44 17.85 -12.29
CA LYS A 53 18.60 17.37 -13.39
C LYS A 53 18.01 16.02 -13.06
N THR A 54 16.78 15.80 -13.53
CA THR A 54 16.19 14.46 -13.55
C THR A 54 16.94 13.57 -14.53
N TRP A 55 16.73 12.26 -14.47
CA TRP A 55 17.36 11.29 -15.39
C TRP A 55 17.04 11.56 -16.87
N ASP A 56 15.88 12.18 -17.17
CA ASP A 56 15.45 12.62 -18.51
C ASP A 56 15.90 14.06 -18.85
N GLY A 57 16.78 14.65 -18.02
CA GLY A 57 17.48 15.90 -18.29
C GLY A 57 16.72 17.18 -17.90
N HIS A 58 15.54 17.08 -17.29
CA HIS A 58 14.81 18.26 -16.84
C HIS A 58 15.48 18.92 -15.62
N PRO A 59 15.67 20.27 -15.64
CA PRO A 59 16.25 20.96 -14.51
C PRO A 59 15.29 20.95 -13.31
N VAL A 60 15.83 20.66 -12.13
CA VAL A 60 15.11 20.64 -10.85
C VAL A 60 15.87 21.42 -9.79
N LYS A 61 15.13 21.91 -8.79
CA LYS A 61 15.67 22.61 -7.63
C LYS A 61 15.16 21.99 -6.34
N LYS A 62 15.92 22.14 -5.26
CA LYS A 62 15.47 21.76 -3.91
C LYS A 62 14.52 22.83 -3.38
N VAL A 63 13.37 22.41 -2.89
CA VAL A 63 12.43 23.27 -2.15
C VAL A 63 12.31 22.71 -0.75
N TYR A 64 12.84 23.44 0.24
CA TYR A 64 12.81 23.02 1.64
C TYR A 64 11.38 23.05 2.18
N THR A 65 10.95 21.92 2.72
CA THR A 65 9.60 21.71 3.22
C THR A 65 9.58 20.49 4.14
N GLN A 66 8.57 20.42 5.01
CA GLN A 66 8.25 19.22 5.79
C GLN A 66 7.10 18.40 5.16
N LYS A 67 6.63 18.80 3.96
CA LYS A 67 5.61 18.06 3.21
C LYS A 67 6.28 17.32 2.05
N TYR A 68 6.63 16.07 2.27
CA TYR A 68 7.29 15.23 1.27
C TYR A 68 6.26 14.54 0.38
N ASP A 69 6.57 14.45 -0.91
CA ASP A 69 5.83 13.57 -1.81
C ASP A 69 6.27 12.10 -1.63
N LYS A 70 5.53 11.20 -2.25
CA LYS A 70 5.79 9.75 -2.15
C LYS A 70 7.20 9.34 -2.63
N TYR A 71 7.74 10.02 -3.62
CA TYR A 71 9.07 9.73 -4.16
C TYR A 71 10.16 10.17 -3.19
N ARG A 72 9.99 11.35 -2.59
CA ARG A 72 10.94 11.85 -1.59
C ARG A 72 10.89 11.01 -0.32
N MET A 73 9.70 10.59 0.15
CA MET A 73 9.58 9.68 1.29
C MET A 73 10.31 8.35 1.03
N ALA A 74 10.12 7.75 -0.15
CA ALA A 74 10.83 6.53 -0.50
C ALA A 74 12.35 6.73 -0.52
N GLN A 75 12.84 7.84 -1.07
CA GLN A 75 14.27 8.17 -1.10
C GLN A 75 14.84 8.32 0.32
N ILE A 76 14.15 9.03 1.22
CA ILE A 76 14.56 9.19 2.62
C ILE A 76 14.71 7.83 3.30
N ILE A 77 13.78 6.90 3.08
CA ILE A 77 13.84 5.57 3.67
C ILE A 77 15.02 4.76 3.10
N ILE A 78 15.30 4.87 1.80
CA ILE A 78 16.42 4.17 1.15
C ILE A 78 17.77 4.72 1.63
N GLU A 79 17.86 6.02 1.87
CA GLU A 79 19.07 6.70 2.32
C GLU A 79 19.28 6.64 3.84
N ALA A 80 18.27 6.22 4.60
CA ALA A 80 18.36 6.11 6.06
C ALA A 80 19.33 5.01 6.49
N PRO A 81 19.93 5.12 7.70
CA PRO A 81 20.83 4.11 8.24
C PRO A 81 20.20 2.71 8.24
N GLU A 82 20.99 1.69 7.84
CA GLU A 82 20.52 0.31 7.73
C GLU A 82 19.96 -0.23 9.05
N GLU A 83 20.55 0.16 10.18
CA GLU A 83 20.12 -0.25 11.52
C GLU A 83 18.66 0.14 11.81
N LEU A 84 18.20 1.26 11.24
CA LEU A 84 16.81 1.74 11.40
C LEU A 84 15.85 1.07 10.41
N THR A 85 16.35 0.72 9.24
CA THR A 85 15.49 0.28 8.14
C THR A 85 15.58 -1.22 7.85
N LYS A 86 16.45 -1.95 8.53
CA LYS A 86 16.67 -3.39 8.32
C LYS A 86 15.35 -4.18 8.36
N SER A 87 14.51 -3.96 9.37
CA SER A 87 13.21 -4.63 9.51
C SER A 87 12.23 -4.32 8.38
N LEU A 88 12.38 -3.17 7.70
CA LEU A 88 11.55 -2.78 6.57
C LEU A 88 11.87 -3.58 5.30
N TRP A 89 13.12 -4.02 5.16
CA TRP A 89 13.64 -4.72 3.97
C TRP A 89 13.69 -6.24 4.15
N GLU A 90 13.60 -6.73 5.37
CA GLU A 90 13.53 -8.16 5.63
C GLU A 90 12.27 -8.74 4.97
N PHE A 91 12.46 -9.85 4.23
CA PHE A 91 11.36 -10.51 3.55
C PHE A 91 10.52 -11.26 4.58
N GLN A 92 9.37 -10.69 4.90
CA GLN A 92 8.41 -11.33 5.80
C GLN A 92 7.40 -12.12 4.99
N THR A 93 7.17 -13.35 5.41
CA THR A 93 6.09 -14.18 4.85
C THR A 93 4.73 -13.63 5.29
N THR A 94 4.22 -12.69 4.52
CA THR A 94 2.86 -12.17 4.74
C THR A 94 1.85 -13.27 4.45
N LYS A 95 0.96 -13.54 5.40
CA LYS A 95 -0.19 -14.42 5.12
C LYS A 95 -1.13 -13.67 4.17
N LYS A 96 -1.38 -14.24 3.01
CA LYS A 96 -2.32 -13.68 2.04
C LYS A 96 -3.65 -14.40 2.15
N TYR A 97 -4.72 -13.63 2.18
CA TYR A 97 -6.08 -14.13 2.13
C TYR A 97 -6.74 -13.57 0.87
N PHE A 98 -7.31 -14.45 0.08
CA PHE A 98 -8.15 -14.10 -1.06
C PHE A 98 -9.58 -14.30 -0.62
N VAL A 99 -10.39 -13.27 -0.72
CA VAL A 99 -11.79 -13.31 -0.33
C VAL A 99 -12.65 -13.07 -1.56
N ASP A 100 -13.57 -13.98 -1.79
CA ASP A 100 -14.56 -13.88 -2.85
C ASP A 100 -15.95 -13.94 -2.22
N ILE A 101 -16.86 -13.12 -2.70
CA ILE A 101 -18.21 -12.99 -2.14
C ILE A 101 -19.20 -13.16 -3.29
N GLU A 102 -19.98 -14.23 -3.21
CA GLU A 102 -21.08 -14.48 -4.13
C GLU A 102 -22.38 -13.92 -3.58
N VAL A 103 -23.15 -13.25 -4.43
CA VAL A 103 -24.44 -12.64 -4.09
C VAL A 103 -25.53 -13.15 -5.00
N GLU A 104 -26.75 -13.22 -4.45
CA GLU A 104 -27.94 -13.57 -5.23
C GLU A 104 -28.27 -12.44 -6.22
N MET A 105 -28.41 -12.81 -7.49
CA MET A 105 -28.90 -11.94 -8.55
C MET A 105 -30.34 -12.31 -8.84
N THR A 106 -31.27 -11.38 -8.77
CA THR A 106 -32.67 -11.59 -9.12
C THR A 106 -32.96 -10.99 -10.49
N ASP A 107 -33.87 -11.60 -11.23
CA ASP A 107 -34.28 -11.11 -12.57
C ASP A 107 -34.80 -9.66 -12.54
N GLU A 108 -35.34 -9.22 -11.40
CA GLU A 108 -35.85 -7.86 -11.20
C GLU A 108 -34.72 -6.81 -11.07
N MET A 109 -33.51 -7.23 -10.73
CA MET A 109 -32.37 -6.34 -10.51
C MET A 109 -31.51 -6.14 -11.77
N GLY A 110 -31.77 -6.93 -12.84
CA GLY A 110 -30.92 -6.93 -14.01
C GLY A 110 -29.49 -7.41 -13.69
N ASP A 111 -28.54 -7.13 -14.59
CA ASP A 111 -27.13 -7.56 -14.45
C ASP A 111 -26.28 -6.64 -13.55
N SER A 112 -26.90 -5.72 -12.79
CA SER A 112 -26.17 -4.77 -11.95
C SER A 112 -26.33 -5.05 -10.45
N LEU A 113 -25.18 -5.12 -9.75
CA LEU A 113 -25.13 -5.15 -8.29
C LEU A 113 -25.52 -3.77 -7.74
N ASP A 114 -26.50 -3.72 -6.82
CA ASP A 114 -26.82 -2.50 -6.06
C ASP A 114 -25.80 -2.32 -4.93
N THR A 115 -24.64 -1.78 -5.27
CA THR A 115 -23.55 -1.57 -4.32
C THR A 115 -23.82 -0.44 -3.33
N GLU A 116 -24.73 0.48 -3.65
CA GLU A 116 -25.05 1.62 -2.77
C GLU A 116 -25.99 1.20 -1.63
N ASN A 117 -26.96 0.35 -1.91
CA ASN A 117 -27.96 -0.05 -0.94
C ASN A 117 -27.73 -1.45 -0.36
N ALA A 118 -26.75 -2.19 -0.86
CA ALA A 118 -26.39 -3.54 -0.41
C ALA A 118 -27.60 -4.49 -0.28
N LYS A 119 -28.54 -4.45 -1.24
CA LYS A 119 -29.78 -5.23 -1.20
C LYS A 119 -29.61 -6.69 -1.59
N ASN A 120 -28.49 -7.01 -2.25
CA ASN A 120 -28.23 -8.36 -2.70
C ASN A 120 -27.91 -9.26 -1.50
N LYS A 121 -28.57 -10.37 -1.40
CA LYS A 121 -28.30 -11.37 -0.36
C LYS A 121 -26.96 -12.05 -0.66
N VAL A 122 -26.06 -12.10 0.32
CA VAL A 122 -24.83 -12.88 0.22
C VAL A 122 -25.21 -14.37 0.32
N ILE A 123 -24.81 -15.16 -0.67
CA ILE A 123 -25.07 -16.61 -0.71
C ILE A 123 -23.87 -17.44 -0.30
N SER A 124 -22.66 -16.97 -0.61
CA SER A 124 -21.44 -17.60 -0.13
C SER A 124 -20.28 -16.64 0.02
N ILE A 125 -19.32 -16.98 0.86
CA ILE A 125 -18.05 -16.31 1.01
C ILE A 125 -16.94 -17.33 0.91
N GLY A 126 -16.10 -17.23 -0.10
CA GLY A 126 -14.88 -18.03 -0.27
C GLY A 126 -13.68 -17.33 0.35
N ILE A 127 -12.89 -18.02 1.13
CA ILE A 127 -11.63 -17.54 1.70
C ILE A 127 -10.53 -18.52 1.35
N ALA A 128 -9.59 -18.14 0.53
CA ALA A 128 -8.42 -18.93 0.21
C ALA A 128 -7.15 -18.30 0.81
N THR A 129 -6.19 -19.13 1.17
CA THR A 129 -4.88 -18.71 1.65
C THR A 129 -3.81 -19.05 0.61
N ASP A 130 -2.66 -18.41 0.68
CA ASP A 130 -1.46 -18.72 -0.13
C ASP A 130 -0.89 -20.13 0.12
N ARG A 131 -1.41 -20.85 1.12
CA ARG A 131 -1.05 -22.23 1.47
C ARG A 131 -2.06 -23.27 0.99
N ASN A 132 -2.85 -22.95 -0.02
CA ASN A 132 -3.90 -23.83 -0.61
C ASN A 132 -4.95 -24.30 0.40
N LYS A 133 -5.22 -23.52 1.45
CA LYS A 133 -6.36 -23.75 2.32
C LYS A 133 -7.52 -22.89 1.86
N THR A 134 -8.64 -23.55 1.56
CA THR A 134 -9.87 -22.86 1.17
C THR A 134 -10.96 -23.16 2.21
N ILE A 135 -11.69 -22.12 2.58
CA ILE A 135 -12.88 -22.20 3.43
C ILE A 135 -14.02 -21.57 2.63
N VAL A 136 -15.14 -22.29 2.53
CA VAL A 136 -16.35 -21.74 1.93
C VAL A 136 -17.44 -21.70 2.99
N LEU A 137 -17.99 -20.53 3.21
CA LEU A 137 -19.13 -20.29 4.09
C LEU A 137 -20.35 -20.04 3.18
N GLY A 138 -21.30 -20.95 3.16
CA GLY A 138 -22.54 -20.82 2.42
C GLY A 138 -23.75 -20.66 3.35
N LEU A 139 -24.81 -20.05 2.86
CA LEU A 139 -26.07 -19.97 3.60
C LEU A 139 -26.78 -21.32 3.63
N ASP A 140 -26.69 -22.08 2.53
CA ASP A 140 -27.24 -23.41 2.42
C ASP A 140 -26.10 -24.45 2.45
N PRO A 141 -26.34 -25.68 2.95
CA PRO A 141 -25.36 -26.75 2.92
C PRO A 141 -24.93 -27.02 1.47
N LEU A 142 -23.60 -27.10 1.27
CA LEU A 142 -23.04 -27.47 -0.04
C LEU A 142 -23.48 -28.88 -0.42
N THR A 143 -23.89 -29.08 -1.67
CA THR A 143 -24.12 -30.41 -2.21
C THR A 143 -22.81 -31.20 -2.25
N PRO A 144 -22.88 -32.58 -2.26
CA PRO A 144 -21.68 -33.38 -2.38
C PRO A 144 -20.81 -33.06 -3.61
N GLU A 145 -21.45 -32.67 -4.72
CA GLU A 145 -20.77 -32.27 -5.96
C GLU A 145 -20.04 -30.94 -5.80
N GLN A 146 -20.66 -29.97 -5.12
CA GLN A 146 -20.02 -28.67 -4.79
C GLN A 146 -18.87 -28.85 -3.81
N GLN A 147 -19.01 -29.77 -2.82
CA GLN A 147 -17.92 -30.07 -1.88
C GLN A 147 -16.71 -30.73 -2.57
N ALA A 148 -16.94 -31.53 -3.60
CA ALA A 148 -15.88 -32.23 -4.32
C ALA A 148 -15.10 -31.30 -5.26
N SER A 149 -15.61 -30.09 -5.54
CA SER A 149 -14.99 -29.09 -6.42
C SER A 149 -14.10 -28.07 -5.67
N ILE A 150 -14.05 -28.10 -4.35
CA ILE A 150 -13.24 -27.25 -3.47
C ILE A 150 -11.98 -28.00 -3.03
#